data_204bca4c11dfb6c102e7b136adf0f977
#
_entry.id   204bca4c11dfb6c102e7b136adf0f977
#
_cell.length_a   1.000
_cell.length_b   1.000
_cell.length_c   1.000
_cell.angle_alpha   90.00
_cell.angle_beta   90.00
_cell.angle_gamma   90.00
#
_symmetry.space_group_name_H-M   'P 1'
#
loop_
_entity.id
_entity.type
_entity.pdbx_description
1 polymer ?
#
loop_
_entity_poly.entity_id
_entity_poly.type
_entity_poly.pdbx_seq_one_letter_code
_entity_poly.pdbx_strand_id
1 'polypeptide(L)'
;MSSTKPFAIAKRSVWEAYQQVKANRGAAGIDEETIAMFEQDLSKNLYKLWNRMSSGSYFPPPVKQVEIPKAKGGTRKLGIPTVSDRIAQTVVKRIIEPVLDPIFHPNSYGYRPGRSAKQAIAVTRKRCWQYDWVVEFDIKAAFDQIDHGLLLKAVRSHIKERWILLYLERWLTAPFETPGGEQVLRQRGTPQGGVVSPILMNLFMHYTFDLWMHRNYPQCQFCRYADDAVVHCGSQEQAQNVMQAIASRLSECGLMMHPEKSKIVYCKDSNRTQSYPHVHFTFLGFTFCPRKAISNTRRIFTSFLPGVSADALKKMRAAVRGWRLNRQTHVALAALAKLYNPIICGWWNYYGAFYPTAMLDLCMHIDRALERWARRKYKTLSGRLRAGVQWLRKMKDAEPQLFHHWRLIGTKVG
;
A
#
# COMPACT_ATOMS: atom_id res chain seq x y z
N MET A 1 -42.92 -19.47 -0.75
CA MET A 1 -43.04 -18.31 0.14
C MET A 1 -42.48 -17.11 -0.59
N SER A 2 -43.33 -16.15 -0.94
CA SER A 2 -42.93 -14.89 -1.59
C SER A 2 -42.01 -14.16 -0.65
N SER A 3 -40.78 -13.86 -1.08
CA SER A 3 -39.85 -13.04 -0.33
C SER A 3 -40.49 -11.65 -0.09
N THR A 4 -40.78 -11.30 1.16
CA THR A 4 -41.36 -9.99 1.54
C THR A 4 -40.44 -8.81 1.26
N LYS A 5 -39.22 -9.08 0.76
CA LYS A 5 -38.19 -8.07 0.47
C LYS A 5 -37.67 -8.22 -0.96
N PRO A 6 -37.46 -7.09 -1.66
CA PRO A 6 -37.00 -7.08 -3.04
C PRO A 6 -35.57 -7.66 -3.25
N PHE A 7 -34.75 -7.68 -2.20
CA PHE A 7 -33.35 -8.13 -2.29
C PHE A 7 -33.05 -9.28 -1.32
N ALA A 8 -32.58 -10.40 -1.86
CA ALA A 8 -32.21 -11.61 -1.11
C ALA A 8 -30.79 -11.44 -0.50
N ILE A 9 -30.71 -10.77 0.65
CA ILE A 9 -29.46 -10.65 1.41
C ILE A 9 -29.55 -11.50 2.67
N ALA A 10 -28.64 -12.46 2.84
CA ALA A 10 -28.62 -13.30 4.02
C ALA A 10 -28.18 -12.52 5.26
N LYS A 11 -28.89 -12.66 6.39
CA LYS A 11 -28.49 -12.05 7.67
C LYS A 11 -27.07 -12.46 8.10
N ARG A 12 -26.71 -13.72 7.82
CA ARG A 12 -25.36 -14.25 8.07
C ARG A 12 -24.26 -13.45 7.36
N SER A 13 -24.50 -13.02 6.13
CA SER A 13 -23.53 -12.20 5.37
C SER A 13 -23.25 -10.85 6.05
N VAL A 14 -24.27 -10.25 6.68
CA VAL A 14 -24.09 -9.00 7.44
C VAL A 14 -23.31 -9.24 8.73
N TRP A 15 -23.56 -10.35 9.42
CA TRP A 15 -22.79 -10.77 10.59
C TRP A 15 -21.32 -11.01 10.26
N GLU A 16 -21.03 -11.77 9.21
CA GLU A 16 -19.64 -12.05 8.78
C GLU A 16 -18.91 -10.78 8.32
N ALA A 17 -19.62 -9.86 7.67
CA ALA A 17 -19.08 -8.55 7.29
C ALA A 17 -18.74 -7.69 8.52
N TYR A 18 -19.62 -7.70 9.54
CA TYR A 18 -19.32 -7.03 10.81
C TYR A 18 -18.07 -7.59 11.49
N GLN A 19 -17.92 -8.91 11.57
CA GLN A 19 -16.72 -9.53 12.16
C GLN A 19 -15.45 -9.09 11.45
N GLN A 20 -15.47 -8.98 10.12
CA GLN A 20 -14.34 -8.50 9.34
C GLN A 20 -14.05 -7.00 9.61
N VAL A 21 -15.08 -6.17 9.71
CA VAL A 21 -14.92 -4.74 10.06
C VAL A 21 -14.36 -4.58 11.47
N LYS A 22 -14.83 -5.39 12.44
CA LYS A 22 -14.31 -5.40 13.82
C LYS A 22 -12.84 -5.78 13.85
N ALA A 23 -12.43 -6.83 13.15
CA ALA A 23 -11.04 -7.29 13.09
C ALA A 23 -10.10 -6.24 12.48
N ASN A 24 -10.56 -5.51 11.47
CA ASN A 24 -9.80 -4.46 10.81
C ASN A 24 -9.70 -3.16 11.64
N ARG A 25 -10.52 -3.02 12.69
CA ARG A 25 -10.60 -1.81 13.53
C ARG A 25 -10.97 -0.59 12.68
N GLY A 26 -10.59 0.60 13.12
CA GLY A 26 -10.76 1.84 12.37
C GLY A 26 -11.50 2.92 13.19
N ALA A 27 -11.36 4.17 12.74
CA ALA A 27 -11.95 5.33 13.38
C ALA A 27 -13.47 5.41 13.13
N ALA A 28 -14.17 6.18 13.94
CA ALA A 28 -15.58 6.54 13.75
C ALA A 28 -15.76 7.38 12.49
N GLY A 29 -16.92 7.25 11.82
CA GLY A 29 -17.33 8.07 10.69
C GLY A 29 -17.83 9.44 11.11
N ILE A 30 -18.76 9.99 10.29
CA ILE A 30 -19.39 11.29 10.56
C ILE A 30 -20.33 11.26 11.77
N ASP A 31 -20.92 10.09 12.04
CA ASP A 31 -21.82 9.85 13.18
C ASP A 31 -21.10 9.71 14.52
N GLU A 32 -19.76 9.77 14.49
CA GLU A 32 -18.90 9.57 15.64
C GLU A 32 -19.08 8.21 16.36
N GLU A 33 -19.89 7.31 15.79
CA GLU A 33 -20.11 5.98 16.32
C GLU A 33 -18.87 5.11 16.16
N THR A 34 -18.25 4.72 17.28
CA THR A 34 -17.14 3.77 17.30
C THR A 34 -17.65 2.32 17.18
N ILE A 35 -16.77 1.37 16.88
CA ILE A 35 -17.12 -0.06 16.85
C ILE A 35 -17.66 -0.49 18.24
N ALA A 36 -17.05 -0.03 19.32
CA ALA A 36 -17.50 -0.36 20.68
C ALA A 36 -18.90 0.18 20.99
N MET A 37 -19.25 1.38 20.53
CA MET A 37 -20.61 1.93 20.66
C MET A 37 -21.61 1.15 19.81
N PHE A 38 -21.26 0.79 18.57
CA PHE A 38 -22.09 -0.04 17.70
C PHE A 38 -22.38 -1.40 18.32
N GLU A 39 -21.44 -1.96 19.09
CA GLU A 39 -21.57 -3.24 19.78
C GLU A 39 -22.52 -3.24 20.98
N GLN A 40 -22.82 -2.08 21.57
CA GLN A 40 -23.75 -1.98 22.70
C GLN A 40 -25.16 -2.49 22.34
N ASP A 41 -25.62 -2.22 21.12
CA ASP A 41 -26.91 -2.68 20.56
C ASP A 41 -26.71 -3.55 19.31
N LEU A 42 -25.73 -4.42 19.31
CA LEU A 42 -25.23 -5.14 18.13
C LEU A 42 -26.34 -5.82 17.31
N SER A 43 -27.20 -6.61 17.97
CA SER A 43 -28.27 -7.35 17.30
C SER A 43 -29.27 -6.42 16.59
N LYS A 44 -29.67 -5.34 17.26
CA LYS A 44 -30.58 -4.33 16.74
C LYS A 44 -29.95 -3.56 15.57
N ASN A 45 -28.68 -3.16 15.71
CA ASN A 45 -27.95 -2.42 14.68
C ASN A 45 -27.74 -3.25 13.42
N LEU A 46 -27.34 -4.51 13.55
CA LEU A 46 -27.20 -5.43 12.41
C LEU A 46 -28.54 -5.74 11.76
N TYR A 47 -29.61 -5.94 12.55
CA TYR A 47 -30.93 -6.16 12.02
C TYR A 47 -31.45 -4.94 11.24
N LYS A 48 -31.28 -3.74 11.77
CA LYS A 48 -31.64 -2.48 11.11
C LYS A 48 -30.89 -2.31 9.79
N LEU A 49 -29.58 -2.58 9.76
CA LEU A 49 -28.77 -2.50 8.56
C LEU A 49 -29.23 -3.53 7.51
N TRP A 50 -29.33 -4.80 7.90
CA TRP A 50 -29.84 -5.86 7.03
C TRP A 50 -31.21 -5.54 6.46
N ASN A 51 -32.14 -5.04 7.33
CA ASN A 51 -33.49 -4.71 6.92
C ASN A 51 -33.51 -3.61 5.84
N ARG A 52 -32.73 -2.53 6.05
CA ARG A 52 -32.61 -1.42 5.08
C ARG A 52 -31.95 -1.87 3.78
N MET A 53 -30.90 -2.68 3.85
CA MET A 53 -30.25 -3.20 2.64
C MET A 53 -31.19 -4.13 1.86
N SER A 54 -31.90 -5.03 2.53
CA SER A 54 -32.81 -5.98 1.88
C SER A 54 -34.07 -5.33 1.31
N SER A 55 -34.49 -4.18 1.83
CA SER A 55 -35.63 -3.40 1.30
C SER A 55 -35.24 -2.38 0.23
N GLY A 56 -33.95 -2.17 -0.02
CA GLY A 56 -33.47 -1.11 -0.91
C GLY A 56 -33.48 0.30 -0.32
N SER A 57 -33.87 0.45 0.95
CA SER A 57 -33.97 1.76 1.65
C SER A 57 -32.69 2.17 2.37
N TYR A 58 -31.57 1.44 2.17
CA TYR A 58 -30.29 1.87 2.71
C TYR A 58 -29.69 2.97 1.85
N PHE A 59 -29.46 4.13 2.45
CA PHE A 59 -28.71 5.25 1.88
C PHE A 59 -27.43 5.45 2.68
N PRO A 60 -26.25 5.46 2.04
CA PRO A 60 -25.00 5.72 2.74
C PRO A 60 -24.99 7.16 3.29
N PRO A 61 -24.59 7.35 4.54
CA PRO A 61 -24.36 8.70 5.05
C PRO A 61 -23.16 9.37 4.36
N PRO A 62 -23.00 10.69 4.49
CA PRO A 62 -21.82 11.38 4.01
C PRO A 62 -20.54 10.77 4.55
N VAL A 63 -19.48 10.78 3.75
CA VAL A 63 -18.17 10.23 4.13
C VAL A 63 -17.35 11.32 4.83
N LYS A 64 -16.94 11.10 6.08
CA LYS A 64 -16.10 12.03 6.84
C LYS A 64 -14.75 12.21 6.17
N GLN A 65 -14.44 13.45 5.71
CA GLN A 65 -13.15 13.76 5.11
C GLN A 65 -12.11 14.09 6.18
N VAL A 66 -10.95 13.45 6.12
CA VAL A 66 -9.81 13.77 6.96
C VAL A 66 -8.60 14.04 6.07
N GLU A 67 -7.84 15.09 6.39
CA GLU A 67 -6.63 15.43 5.65
C GLU A 67 -5.40 14.86 6.35
N ILE A 68 -4.61 14.06 5.61
CA ILE A 68 -3.36 13.48 6.09
C ILE A 68 -2.18 14.13 5.36
N PRO A 69 -1.18 14.68 6.10
CA PRO A 69 0.00 15.27 5.47
C PRO A 69 0.78 14.27 4.62
N LYS A 70 1.15 14.65 3.40
CA LYS A 70 2.07 13.88 2.56
C LYS A 70 3.53 14.15 2.94
N ALA A 71 4.39 13.14 2.82
CA ALA A 71 5.81 13.25 3.17
C ALA A 71 6.60 14.28 2.34
N LYS A 72 6.12 14.59 1.13
CA LYS A 72 6.75 15.54 0.17
C LYS A 72 6.00 16.89 0.09
N GLY A 73 5.14 17.17 1.07
CA GLY A 73 4.30 18.37 1.08
C GLY A 73 2.90 18.13 0.49
N GLY A 74 1.95 19.01 0.87
CA GLY A 74 0.53 18.87 0.56
C GLY A 74 -0.21 17.86 1.45
N THR A 75 -1.50 17.72 1.23
CA THR A 75 -2.39 16.82 1.97
C THR A 75 -2.94 15.71 1.08
N ARG A 76 -3.36 14.62 1.71
CA ARG A 76 -4.14 13.54 1.09
C ARG A 76 -5.49 13.51 1.79
N LYS A 77 -6.55 13.63 1.04
CA LYS A 77 -7.92 13.51 1.52
C LYS A 77 -8.26 12.03 1.71
N LEU A 78 -8.58 11.64 2.93
CA LEU A 78 -9.03 10.30 3.26
C LEU A 78 -10.50 10.36 3.64
N GLY A 79 -11.31 9.45 3.11
CA GLY A 79 -12.71 9.32 3.48
C GLY A 79 -12.90 8.21 4.52
N ILE A 80 -13.57 8.52 5.62
CA ILE A 80 -13.89 7.55 6.67
C ILE A 80 -15.41 7.30 6.66
N PRO A 81 -15.88 6.15 6.12
CA PRO A 81 -17.28 5.76 6.20
C PRO A 81 -17.67 5.40 7.65
N THR A 82 -18.96 5.50 7.99
CA THR A 82 -19.49 5.03 9.28
C THR A 82 -19.28 3.52 9.47
N VAL A 83 -19.42 3.03 10.71
CA VAL A 83 -19.32 1.59 11.01
C VAL A 83 -20.35 0.81 10.21
N SER A 84 -21.62 1.26 10.22
CA SER A 84 -22.72 0.67 9.45
C SER A 84 -22.41 0.62 7.96
N ASP A 85 -21.85 1.70 7.39
CA ASP A 85 -21.54 1.77 5.97
C ASP A 85 -20.37 0.87 5.59
N ARG A 86 -19.34 0.77 6.45
CA ARG A 86 -18.26 -0.21 6.26
C ARG A 86 -18.76 -1.65 6.24
N ILE A 87 -19.74 -1.99 7.09
CA ILE A 87 -20.37 -3.32 7.10
C ILE A 87 -21.14 -3.54 5.80
N ALA A 88 -21.98 -2.58 5.38
CA ALA A 88 -22.73 -2.65 4.13
C ALA A 88 -21.81 -2.82 2.90
N GLN A 89 -20.76 -2.04 2.80
CA GLN A 89 -19.74 -2.16 1.75
C GLN A 89 -19.01 -3.52 1.79
N THR A 90 -18.75 -4.05 2.98
CA THR A 90 -18.10 -5.36 3.16
C THR A 90 -19.02 -6.49 2.67
N VAL A 91 -20.34 -6.41 2.92
CA VAL A 91 -21.32 -7.39 2.36
C VAL A 91 -21.22 -7.42 0.84
N VAL A 92 -21.24 -6.25 0.19
CA VAL A 92 -21.14 -6.16 -1.28
C VAL A 92 -19.77 -6.65 -1.76
N LYS A 93 -18.68 -6.19 -1.14
CA LYS A 93 -17.32 -6.60 -1.50
C LYS A 93 -17.16 -8.12 -1.50
N ARG A 94 -17.65 -8.81 -0.46
CA ARG A 94 -17.54 -10.26 -0.33
C ARG A 94 -18.24 -11.03 -1.46
N ILE A 95 -19.22 -10.42 -2.12
CA ILE A 95 -19.95 -11.03 -3.24
C ILE A 95 -19.25 -10.70 -4.56
N ILE A 96 -18.81 -9.45 -4.76
CA ILE A 96 -18.23 -9.06 -6.03
C ILE A 96 -16.75 -9.47 -6.17
N GLU A 97 -16.00 -9.59 -5.09
CA GLU A 97 -14.57 -9.92 -5.13
C GLU A 97 -14.28 -11.29 -5.77
N PRO A 98 -14.98 -12.38 -5.42
CA PRO A 98 -14.81 -13.68 -6.08
C PRO A 98 -15.16 -13.68 -7.58
N VAL A 99 -16.04 -12.77 -8.01
CA VAL A 99 -16.43 -12.63 -9.42
C VAL A 99 -15.41 -11.79 -10.20
N LEU A 100 -14.91 -10.72 -9.59
CA LEU A 100 -14.03 -9.75 -10.26
C LEU A 100 -12.55 -10.12 -10.19
N ASP A 101 -12.07 -10.72 -9.09
CA ASP A 101 -10.64 -11.02 -8.94
C ASP A 101 -10.09 -11.96 -10.03
N PRO A 102 -10.81 -13.01 -10.47
CA PRO A 102 -10.33 -13.91 -11.54
C PRO A 102 -10.13 -13.24 -12.90
N ILE A 103 -10.85 -12.15 -13.19
CA ILE A 103 -10.72 -11.46 -14.48
C ILE A 103 -9.51 -10.52 -14.53
N PHE A 104 -8.97 -10.12 -13.37
CA PHE A 104 -7.86 -9.18 -13.32
C PHE A 104 -6.57 -9.80 -13.89
N HIS A 105 -5.82 -8.98 -14.59
CA HIS A 105 -4.58 -9.41 -15.23
C HIS A 105 -3.59 -10.00 -14.20
N PRO A 106 -2.84 -11.07 -14.54
CA PRO A 106 -1.87 -11.70 -13.63
C PRO A 106 -0.80 -10.75 -13.09
N ASN A 107 -0.48 -9.69 -13.82
CA ASN A 107 0.50 -8.67 -13.46
C ASN A 107 -0.08 -7.50 -12.63
N SER A 108 -1.34 -7.59 -12.21
CA SER A 108 -1.97 -6.70 -11.24
C SER A 108 -1.92 -7.33 -9.85
N TYR A 109 -1.35 -6.63 -8.86
CA TYR A 109 -1.04 -7.18 -7.53
C TYR A 109 -1.74 -6.45 -6.38
N GLY A 110 -2.05 -5.16 -6.53
CA GLY A 110 -2.58 -4.34 -5.43
C GLY A 110 -4.00 -4.73 -5.02
N TYR A 111 -4.25 -4.79 -3.71
CA TYR A 111 -5.57 -5.03 -3.11
C TYR A 111 -6.27 -6.31 -3.57
N ARG A 112 -5.52 -7.35 -3.94
CA ARG A 112 -6.05 -8.63 -4.41
C ARG A 112 -5.76 -9.76 -3.43
N PRO A 113 -6.70 -10.70 -3.22
CA PRO A 113 -6.46 -11.90 -2.41
C PRO A 113 -5.27 -12.71 -2.95
N GLY A 114 -4.42 -13.20 -2.03
CA GLY A 114 -3.26 -14.02 -2.40
C GLY A 114 -2.13 -13.30 -3.15
N ARG A 115 -2.25 -11.99 -3.39
CA ARG A 115 -1.22 -11.15 -4.04
C ARG A 115 -0.54 -10.23 -3.02
N SER A 116 0.71 -9.89 -3.27
CA SER A 116 1.50 -9.05 -2.37
C SER A 116 2.44 -8.09 -3.10
N ALA A 117 2.81 -7.01 -2.41
CA ALA A 117 3.82 -6.08 -2.92
C ALA A 117 5.18 -6.76 -3.13
N LYS A 118 5.55 -7.75 -2.30
CA LYS A 118 6.79 -8.51 -2.49
C LYS A 118 6.80 -9.29 -3.80
N GLN A 119 5.68 -9.89 -4.20
CA GLN A 119 5.56 -10.58 -5.49
C GLN A 119 5.73 -9.59 -6.66
N ALA A 120 5.10 -8.41 -6.57
CA ALA A 120 5.25 -7.35 -7.57
C ALA A 120 6.73 -6.92 -7.71
N ILE A 121 7.43 -6.68 -6.60
CA ILE A 121 8.86 -6.33 -6.60
C ILE A 121 9.72 -7.46 -7.17
N ALA A 122 9.45 -8.73 -6.82
CA ALA A 122 10.21 -9.88 -7.33
C ALA A 122 10.07 -10.02 -8.85
N VAL A 123 8.86 -9.86 -9.38
CA VAL A 123 8.60 -9.90 -10.82
C VAL A 123 9.25 -8.71 -11.52
N THR A 124 9.11 -7.50 -10.99
CA THR A 124 9.77 -6.30 -11.53
C THR A 124 11.28 -6.46 -11.56
N ARG A 125 11.91 -6.98 -10.48
CA ARG A 125 13.34 -7.27 -10.42
C ARG A 125 13.78 -8.21 -11.56
N LYS A 126 13.06 -9.32 -11.74
CA LYS A 126 13.36 -10.29 -12.79
C LYS A 126 13.28 -9.68 -14.18
N ARG A 127 12.27 -8.84 -14.43
CA ARG A 127 12.08 -8.15 -15.70
C ARG A 127 13.15 -7.08 -15.96
N CYS A 128 13.62 -6.36 -14.96
CA CYS A 128 14.72 -5.41 -15.09
C CYS A 128 16.03 -6.07 -15.55
N TRP A 129 16.18 -7.39 -15.42
CA TRP A 129 17.32 -8.13 -15.98
C TRP A 129 17.12 -8.54 -17.44
N GLN A 130 15.85 -8.59 -17.89
CA GLN A 130 15.49 -9.04 -19.24
C GLN A 130 15.27 -7.88 -20.22
N TYR A 131 14.87 -6.71 -19.68
CA TYR A 131 14.53 -5.51 -20.45
C TYR A 131 15.45 -4.37 -20.07
N ASP A 132 15.87 -3.61 -21.07
CA ASP A 132 16.83 -2.53 -20.86
C ASP A 132 16.18 -1.25 -20.35
N TRP A 133 14.88 -1.09 -20.56
CA TRP A 133 14.15 0.14 -20.25
C TRP A 133 12.92 -0.11 -19.41
N VAL A 134 12.63 0.85 -18.55
CA VAL A 134 11.41 0.88 -17.72
C VAL A 134 10.75 2.22 -17.85
N VAL A 135 9.46 2.23 -18.15
CA VAL A 135 8.58 3.39 -18.01
C VAL A 135 8.00 3.35 -16.60
N GLU A 136 8.43 4.27 -15.72
CA GLU A 136 7.81 4.57 -14.43
C GLU A 136 6.78 5.69 -14.64
N PHE A 137 5.54 5.50 -14.25
CA PHE A 137 4.54 6.54 -14.31
C PHE A 137 3.62 6.56 -13.08
N ASP A 138 3.14 7.74 -12.74
CA ASP A 138 2.19 8.01 -11.66
C ASP A 138 0.92 8.63 -12.25
N ILE A 139 -0.24 8.27 -11.72
CA ILE A 139 -1.53 8.82 -12.14
C ILE A 139 -1.95 9.90 -11.15
N LYS A 140 -2.21 11.11 -11.64
CA LYS A 140 -2.60 12.23 -10.79
C LYS A 140 -3.96 11.99 -10.16
N ALA A 141 -4.00 11.90 -8.81
CA ALA A 141 -5.24 11.74 -8.03
C ALA A 141 -6.17 10.61 -8.57
N ALA A 142 -5.59 9.44 -8.89
CA ALA A 142 -6.29 8.35 -9.58
C ALA A 142 -7.65 8.00 -8.97
N PHE A 143 -7.73 7.83 -7.65
CA PHE A 143 -8.98 7.52 -6.96
C PHE A 143 -10.04 8.62 -7.07
N ASP A 144 -9.62 9.88 -7.16
CA ASP A 144 -10.53 11.05 -7.18
C ASP A 144 -11.01 11.36 -8.61
N GLN A 145 -10.38 10.77 -9.65
CA GLN A 145 -10.66 11.09 -11.06
C GLN A 145 -11.40 9.99 -11.83
N ILE A 146 -11.68 8.83 -11.20
CA ILE A 146 -12.40 7.73 -11.84
C ILE A 146 -13.74 8.23 -12.39
N ASP A 147 -13.97 8.04 -13.68
CA ASP A 147 -15.26 8.34 -14.31
C ASP A 147 -16.32 7.33 -13.88
N HIS A 148 -17.43 7.80 -13.29
CA HIS A 148 -18.51 6.94 -12.79
C HIS A 148 -19.22 6.18 -13.91
N GLY A 149 -19.40 6.80 -15.08
CA GLY A 149 -20.07 6.16 -16.22
C GLY A 149 -19.26 4.98 -16.76
N LEU A 150 -17.96 5.19 -16.99
CA LEU A 150 -17.05 4.12 -17.42
C LEU A 150 -16.91 3.01 -16.37
N LEU A 151 -16.79 3.37 -15.10
CA LEU A 151 -16.71 2.39 -14.01
C LEU A 151 -18.00 1.55 -13.92
N LEU A 152 -19.17 2.18 -13.92
CA LEU A 152 -20.45 1.47 -13.84
C LEU A 152 -20.71 0.61 -15.08
N LYS A 153 -20.27 1.05 -16.27
CA LYS A 153 -20.29 0.22 -17.48
C LYS A 153 -19.45 -1.05 -17.28
N ALA A 154 -18.24 -0.92 -16.73
CA ALA A 154 -17.39 -2.07 -16.41
C ALA A 154 -18.00 -2.98 -15.33
N VAL A 155 -18.59 -2.41 -14.27
CA VAL A 155 -19.27 -3.21 -13.23
C VAL A 155 -20.45 -4.00 -13.81
N ARG A 156 -21.31 -3.36 -14.61
CA ARG A 156 -22.51 -4.00 -15.21
C ARG A 156 -22.18 -5.11 -16.20
N SER A 157 -20.97 -5.16 -16.76
CA SER A 157 -20.56 -6.26 -17.63
C SER A 157 -20.34 -7.57 -16.85
N HIS A 158 -20.07 -7.49 -15.54
CA HIS A 158 -19.77 -8.65 -14.70
C HIS A 158 -20.80 -8.91 -13.61
N ILE A 159 -21.43 -7.87 -13.09
CA ILE A 159 -22.39 -7.96 -11.97
C ILE A 159 -23.79 -7.67 -12.49
N LYS A 160 -24.71 -8.62 -12.27
CA LYS A 160 -26.10 -8.54 -12.74
C LYS A 160 -27.09 -8.23 -11.62
N GLU A 161 -26.68 -8.41 -10.36
CA GLU A 161 -27.51 -8.21 -9.18
C GLU A 161 -27.88 -6.74 -9.01
N ARG A 162 -29.16 -6.43 -9.22
CA ARG A 162 -29.70 -5.05 -9.19
C ARG A 162 -29.39 -4.31 -7.91
N TRP A 163 -29.44 -5.00 -6.76
CA TRP A 163 -29.19 -4.38 -5.47
C TRP A 163 -27.71 -4.00 -5.27
N ILE A 164 -26.79 -4.79 -5.81
CA ILE A 164 -25.35 -4.47 -5.78
C ILE A 164 -25.09 -3.21 -6.61
N LEU A 165 -25.62 -3.15 -7.83
CA LEU A 165 -25.50 -1.98 -8.69
C LEU A 165 -26.07 -0.72 -8.03
N LEU A 166 -27.26 -0.82 -7.41
CA LEU A 166 -27.90 0.27 -6.67
C LEU A 166 -26.98 0.81 -5.57
N TYR A 167 -26.38 -0.06 -4.76
CA TYR A 167 -25.52 0.39 -3.66
C TYR A 167 -24.17 0.93 -4.14
N LEU A 168 -23.59 0.35 -5.18
CA LEU A 168 -22.37 0.90 -5.78
C LEU A 168 -22.60 2.32 -6.32
N GLU A 169 -23.72 2.56 -7.02
CA GLU A 169 -24.11 3.90 -7.49
C GLU A 169 -24.27 4.88 -6.33
N ARG A 170 -24.97 4.48 -5.26
CA ARG A 170 -25.15 5.30 -4.06
C ARG A 170 -23.81 5.64 -3.37
N TRP A 171 -22.88 4.69 -3.26
CA TRP A 171 -21.56 4.95 -2.68
C TRP A 171 -20.68 5.83 -3.55
N LEU A 172 -20.77 5.72 -4.86
CA LEU A 172 -20.03 6.58 -5.78
C LEU A 172 -20.51 8.04 -5.72
N THR A 173 -21.81 8.25 -5.50
CA THR A 173 -22.42 9.59 -5.43
C THR A 173 -22.57 10.14 -4.01
N ALA A 174 -22.31 9.34 -2.97
CA ALA A 174 -22.38 9.80 -1.58
C ALA A 174 -21.46 11.02 -1.35
N PRO A 175 -21.94 12.10 -0.71
CA PRO A 175 -21.16 13.31 -0.48
C PRO A 175 -19.99 13.06 0.49
N PHE A 176 -18.97 13.90 0.38
CA PHE A 176 -17.99 14.08 1.46
C PHE A 176 -18.46 15.19 2.39
N GLU A 177 -18.20 15.01 3.69
CA GLU A 177 -18.25 16.12 4.62
C GLU A 177 -16.85 16.57 4.98
N THR A 178 -16.57 17.84 4.70
CA THR A 178 -15.28 18.47 5.03
C THR A 178 -15.14 18.66 6.54
N PRO A 179 -13.92 18.92 7.07
CA PRO A 179 -13.72 19.24 8.48
C PRO A 179 -14.51 20.46 8.96
N GLY A 180 -14.97 21.32 8.04
CA GLY A 180 -15.83 22.49 8.33
C GLY A 180 -17.33 22.18 8.34
N GLY A 181 -17.74 20.90 8.13
CA GLY A 181 -19.17 20.52 8.10
C GLY A 181 -19.87 20.75 6.75
N GLU A 182 -19.14 21.21 5.73
CA GLU A 182 -19.70 21.39 4.39
C GLU A 182 -19.79 20.04 3.64
N GLN A 183 -20.95 19.77 3.04
CA GLN A 183 -21.16 18.59 2.21
C GLN A 183 -20.85 18.89 0.74
N VAL A 184 -19.89 18.17 0.21
CA VAL A 184 -19.44 18.27 -1.18
C VAL A 184 -19.93 17.05 -1.95
N LEU A 185 -20.76 17.28 -2.95
CA LEU A 185 -21.24 16.23 -3.86
C LEU A 185 -20.11 15.69 -4.72
N ARG A 186 -20.16 14.41 -5.02
CA ARG A 186 -19.16 13.74 -5.84
C ARG A 186 -19.73 13.38 -7.20
N GLN A 187 -19.07 13.86 -8.24
CA GLN A 187 -19.40 13.55 -9.64
C GLN A 187 -18.41 12.57 -10.27
N ARG A 188 -17.23 12.40 -9.64
CA ARG A 188 -16.14 11.50 -10.06
C ARG A 188 -15.47 10.88 -8.85
N GLY A 189 -14.73 9.83 -9.11
CA GLY A 189 -13.87 9.20 -8.13
C GLY A 189 -14.59 8.28 -7.15
N THR A 190 -13.80 7.65 -6.30
CA THR A 190 -14.25 6.80 -5.22
C THR A 190 -13.50 7.16 -3.93
N PRO A 191 -14.14 7.07 -2.72
CA PRO A 191 -13.50 7.51 -1.49
C PRO A 191 -12.21 6.74 -1.23
N GLN A 192 -11.10 7.46 -1.04
CA GLN A 192 -9.89 6.85 -0.50
C GLN A 192 -10.14 6.46 0.97
N GLY A 193 -10.39 5.16 1.22
CA GLY A 193 -10.77 4.62 2.52
C GLY A 193 -12.12 3.88 2.54
N GLY A 194 -12.89 3.96 1.45
CA GLY A 194 -14.05 3.10 1.25
C GLY A 194 -13.64 1.62 1.09
N VAL A 195 -14.45 0.70 1.61
CA VAL A 195 -14.15 -0.75 1.59
C VAL A 195 -14.20 -1.33 0.18
N VAL A 196 -15.11 -0.84 -0.68
CA VAL A 196 -15.27 -1.27 -2.08
C VAL A 196 -14.33 -0.52 -3.03
N SER A 197 -13.79 0.64 -2.62
CA SER A 197 -12.99 1.50 -3.49
C SER A 197 -11.78 0.81 -4.12
N PRO A 198 -11.01 -0.04 -3.40
CA PRO A 198 -9.86 -0.72 -4.00
C PRO A 198 -10.22 -1.69 -5.13
N ILE A 199 -11.32 -2.44 -4.99
CA ILE A 199 -11.74 -3.39 -6.04
C ILE A 199 -12.31 -2.66 -7.25
N LEU A 200 -13.02 -1.54 -7.03
CA LEU A 200 -13.52 -0.69 -8.11
C LEU A 200 -12.39 -0.01 -8.88
N MET A 201 -11.35 0.47 -8.16
CA MET A 201 -10.13 0.99 -8.78
C MET A 201 -9.44 -0.09 -9.63
N ASN A 202 -9.32 -1.32 -9.12
CA ASN A 202 -8.72 -2.41 -9.87
C ASN A 202 -9.53 -2.75 -11.12
N LEU A 203 -10.86 -2.76 -11.04
CA LEU A 203 -11.73 -3.00 -12.20
C LEU A 203 -11.58 -1.88 -13.24
N PHE A 204 -11.57 -0.62 -12.81
CA PHE A 204 -11.36 0.51 -13.70
C PHE A 204 -10.01 0.42 -14.42
N MET A 205 -8.94 0.19 -13.67
CA MET A 205 -7.58 0.05 -14.22
C MET A 205 -7.40 -1.19 -15.08
N HIS A 206 -8.14 -2.26 -14.82
CA HIS A 206 -8.13 -3.44 -15.68
C HIS A 206 -8.53 -3.09 -17.12
N TYR A 207 -9.59 -2.32 -17.30
CA TYR A 207 -10.05 -1.92 -18.63
C TYR A 207 -9.27 -0.74 -19.21
N THR A 208 -8.90 0.22 -18.36
CA THR A 208 -8.16 1.42 -18.80
C THR A 208 -6.74 1.08 -19.22
N PHE A 209 -6.07 0.21 -18.46
CA PHE A 209 -4.64 -0.05 -18.61
C PHE A 209 -4.30 -1.52 -18.87
N ASP A 210 -4.68 -2.46 -17.98
CA ASP A 210 -4.16 -3.84 -18.02
C ASP A 210 -4.51 -4.56 -19.33
N LEU A 211 -5.79 -4.58 -19.68
CA LEU A 211 -6.29 -5.26 -20.87
C LEU A 211 -5.90 -4.51 -22.14
N TRP A 212 -5.85 -3.17 -22.08
CA TRP A 212 -5.40 -2.35 -23.19
C TRP A 212 -3.91 -2.58 -23.49
N MET A 213 -3.05 -2.63 -22.48
CA MET A 213 -1.64 -2.99 -22.63
C MET A 213 -1.46 -4.39 -23.21
N HIS A 214 -2.20 -5.37 -22.68
CA HIS A 214 -2.14 -6.75 -23.18
C HIS A 214 -2.48 -6.86 -24.66
N ARG A 215 -3.44 -6.08 -25.16
CA ARG A 215 -3.90 -6.11 -26.55
C ARG A 215 -3.01 -5.32 -27.50
N ASN A 216 -2.55 -4.13 -27.09
CA ASN A 216 -1.86 -3.21 -27.99
C ASN A 216 -0.33 -3.29 -27.88
N TYR A 217 0.20 -3.75 -26.72
CA TYR A 217 1.63 -3.83 -26.45
C TYR A 217 2.01 -5.16 -25.77
N PRO A 218 1.67 -6.32 -26.36
CA PRO A 218 1.89 -7.64 -25.74
C PRO A 218 3.37 -7.93 -25.46
N GLN A 219 4.30 -7.31 -26.21
CA GLN A 219 5.74 -7.41 -26.01
C GLN A 219 6.25 -6.60 -24.81
N CYS A 220 5.48 -5.64 -24.31
CA CYS A 220 5.84 -4.80 -23.16
C CYS A 220 5.22 -5.37 -21.90
N GLN A 221 6.03 -5.97 -21.04
CA GLN A 221 5.57 -6.52 -19.78
C GLN A 221 5.38 -5.41 -18.75
N PHE A 222 4.28 -5.42 -18.00
CA PHE A 222 4.03 -4.45 -16.94
C PHE A 222 3.84 -5.10 -15.57
N CYS A 223 4.02 -4.31 -14.52
CA CYS A 223 3.66 -4.69 -13.15
C CYS A 223 2.88 -3.53 -12.53
N ARG A 224 1.66 -3.79 -12.08
CA ARG A 224 0.77 -2.79 -11.47
C ARG A 224 0.41 -3.15 -10.04
N TYR A 225 0.43 -2.17 -9.17
CA TYR A 225 -0.06 -2.25 -7.79
C TYR A 225 -1.01 -1.08 -7.52
N ALA A 226 -2.31 -1.28 -7.65
CA ALA A 226 -3.34 -0.25 -7.64
C ALA A 226 -3.12 0.78 -8.77
N ASP A 227 -2.80 2.03 -8.43
CA ASP A 227 -2.48 3.13 -9.33
C ASP A 227 -0.98 3.23 -9.70
N ASP A 228 -0.10 2.59 -8.90
CA ASP A 228 1.33 2.52 -9.22
C ASP A 228 1.62 1.46 -10.29
N ALA A 229 2.30 1.82 -11.37
CA ALA A 229 2.68 0.85 -12.40
C ALA A 229 4.04 1.14 -13.02
N VAL A 230 4.66 0.07 -13.49
CA VAL A 230 5.90 0.11 -14.28
C VAL A 230 5.75 -0.76 -15.53
N VAL A 231 6.29 -0.31 -16.67
CA VAL A 231 6.28 -1.05 -17.93
C VAL A 231 7.70 -1.30 -18.39
N HIS A 232 8.00 -2.53 -18.77
CA HIS A 232 9.34 -2.97 -19.24
C HIS A 232 9.37 -2.99 -20.76
N CYS A 233 10.39 -2.36 -21.35
CA CYS A 233 10.56 -2.17 -22.78
C CYS A 233 11.97 -2.61 -23.22
N GLY A 234 12.09 -3.14 -24.45
CA GLY A 234 13.37 -3.60 -25.00
C GLY A 234 14.26 -2.47 -25.52
N SER A 235 13.67 -1.35 -25.99
CA SER A 235 14.40 -0.20 -26.51
C SER A 235 13.90 1.12 -25.95
N GLN A 236 14.72 2.17 -26.07
CA GLN A 236 14.35 3.52 -25.65
C GLN A 236 13.18 4.06 -26.48
N GLU A 237 13.21 3.85 -27.78
CA GLU A 237 12.15 4.25 -28.72
C GLU A 237 10.82 3.58 -28.32
N GLN A 238 10.84 2.27 -28.08
CA GLN A 238 9.67 1.54 -27.61
C GLN A 238 9.13 2.15 -26.29
N ALA A 239 10.01 2.49 -25.34
CA ALA A 239 9.61 3.09 -24.08
C ALA A 239 8.97 4.47 -24.25
N GLN A 240 9.50 5.30 -25.18
CA GLN A 240 8.92 6.61 -25.54
C GLN A 240 7.53 6.46 -26.15
N ASN A 241 7.39 5.58 -27.14
CA ASN A 241 6.13 5.33 -27.84
C ASN A 241 5.06 4.78 -26.86
N VAL A 242 5.42 3.82 -26.01
CA VAL A 242 4.52 3.25 -25.00
C VAL A 242 4.11 4.30 -23.96
N MET A 243 5.05 5.12 -23.48
CA MET A 243 4.74 6.18 -22.52
C MET A 243 3.74 7.20 -23.07
N GLN A 244 3.92 7.62 -24.31
CA GLN A 244 2.99 8.54 -24.99
C GLN A 244 1.61 7.89 -25.20
N ALA A 245 1.58 6.64 -25.62
CA ALA A 245 0.34 5.91 -25.84
C ALA A 245 -0.43 5.69 -24.51
N ILE A 246 0.27 5.38 -23.42
CA ILE A 246 -0.34 5.30 -22.08
C ILE A 246 -0.92 6.65 -21.66
N ALA A 247 -0.21 7.76 -21.89
CA ALA A 247 -0.70 9.10 -21.55
C ALA A 247 -1.99 9.42 -22.30
N SER A 248 -2.05 9.14 -23.61
CA SER A 248 -3.24 9.32 -24.45
C SER A 248 -4.39 8.43 -23.95
N ARG A 249 -4.12 7.15 -23.68
CA ARG A 249 -5.12 6.21 -23.18
C ARG A 249 -5.70 6.59 -21.83
N LEU A 250 -4.88 7.05 -20.90
CA LEU A 250 -5.35 7.56 -19.61
C LEU A 250 -6.25 8.78 -19.79
N SER A 251 -5.89 9.71 -20.69
CA SER A 251 -6.69 10.90 -21.02
C SER A 251 -8.06 10.53 -21.59
N GLU A 252 -8.14 9.55 -22.49
CA GLU A 252 -9.41 9.02 -23.02
C GLU A 252 -10.33 8.49 -21.92
N CYS A 253 -9.76 7.94 -20.84
CA CYS A 253 -10.50 7.42 -19.69
C CYS A 253 -10.69 8.45 -18.56
N GLY A 254 -10.40 9.74 -18.80
CA GLY A 254 -10.56 10.82 -17.82
C GLY A 254 -9.50 10.85 -16.74
N LEU A 255 -8.39 10.13 -16.90
CA LEU A 255 -7.22 10.14 -16.01
C LEU A 255 -6.09 10.98 -16.62
N MET A 256 -5.17 11.42 -15.76
CA MET A 256 -4.00 12.19 -16.19
C MET A 256 -2.72 11.56 -15.66
N MET A 257 -1.75 11.33 -16.55
CA MET A 257 -0.40 10.95 -16.16
C MET A 257 0.29 12.15 -15.49
N HIS A 258 1.00 11.91 -14.39
CA HIS A 258 1.71 12.98 -13.68
C HIS A 258 3.02 13.32 -14.41
N PRO A 259 3.18 14.53 -14.99
CA PRO A 259 4.31 14.83 -15.88
C PRO A 259 5.68 14.76 -15.16
N GLU A 260 5.76 15.27 -13.92
CA GLU A 260 7.03 15.33 -13.18
C GLU A 260 7.45 14.01 -12.52
N LYS A 261 6.51 13.04 -12.38
CA LYS A 261 6.80 11.76 -11.72
C LYS A 261 6.87 10.60 -12.70
N SER A 262 6.60 10.87 -13.97
CA SER A 262 6.68 9.87 -15.02
C SER A 262 8.00 10.03 -15.79
N LYS A 263 8.73 8.93 -15.95
CA LYS A 263 10.04 8.97 -16.60
C LYS A 263 10.41 7.62 -17.22
N ILE A 264 11.32 7.67 -18.17
CA ILE A 264 11.92 6.50 -18.81
C ILE A 264 13.27 6.26 -18.16
N VAL A 265 13.52 5.05 -17.71
CA VAL A 265 14.70 4.66 -16.92
C VAL A 265 15.45 3.56 -17.63
N TYR A 266 16.77 3.73 -17.74
CA TYR A 266 17.67 2.70 -18.27
C TYR A 266 18.13 1.75 -17.15
N CYS A 267 17.96 0.46 -17.35
CA CYS A 267 18.34 -0.59 -16.40
C CYS A 267 19.83 -0.92 -16.47
N LYS A 268 20.67 0.05 -16.12
CA LYS A 268 22.14 -0.05 -16.19
C LYS A 268 22.68 -1.17 -15.28
N ASP A 269 23.56 -2.02 -15.83
CA ASP A 269 24.30 -3.07 -15.10
C ASP A 269 25.69 -3.32 -15.72
N SER A 270 26.35 -4.43 -15.37
CA SER A 270 27.68 -4.76 -15.93
C SER A 270 27.69 -4.98 -17.44
N ASN A 271 26.57 -5.41 -18.04
CA ASN A 271 26.46 -5.66 -19.48
C ASN A 271 25.91 -4.44 -20.22
N ARG A 272 25.15 -3.60 -19.52
CA ARG A 272 24.47 -2.40 -20.02
C ARG A 272 25.16 -1.17 -19.44
N THR A 273 26.25 -0.74 -20.07
CA THR A 273 27.18 0.26 -19.54
C THR A 273 26.93 1.69 -20.03
N GLN A 274 26.03 1.88 -20.99
CA GLN A 274 25.70 3.20 -21.56
C GLN A 274 25.25 4.18 -20.49
N SER A 275 25.42 5.49 -20.77
CA SER A 275 25.06 6.55 -19.85
C SER A 275 23.77 7.26 -20.27
N TYR A 276 22.80 7.30 -19.39
CA TYR A 276 21.51 7.96 -19.58
C TYR A 276 21.15 8.80 -18.35
N PRO A 277 20.31 9.82 -18.49
CA PRO A 277 19.95 10.73 -17.39
C PRO A 277 19.27 10.01 -16.21
N HIS A 278 18.43 9.01 -16.52
CA HIS A 278 17.67 8.28 -15.52
C HIS A 278 18.09 6.82 -15.48
N VAL A 279 18.77 6.43 -14.40
CA VAL A 279 19.25 5.07 -14.14
C VAL A 279 18.68 4.51 -12.82
N HIS A 280 17.58 5.07 -12.34
CA HIS A 280 16.89 4.58 -11.15
C HIS A 280 15.41 4.95 -11.19
N PHE A 281 14.56 4.10 -10.60
CA PHE A 281 13.15 4.37 -10.34
C PHE A 281 12.74 3.86 -8.96
N THR A 282 11.57 4.30 -8.47
CA THR A 282 11.06 3.87 -7.17
C THR A 282 9.68 3.24 -7.33
N PHE A 283 9.55 1.99 -6.87
CA PHE A 283 8.30 1.24 -6.91
C PHE A 283 8.04 0.59 -5.54
N LEU A 284 6.86 0.81 -4.96
CA LEU A 284 6.42 0.24 -3.69
C LEU A 284 7.42 0.42 -2.54
N GLY A 285 8.07 1.57 -2.46
CA GLY A 285 9.04 1.88 -1.40
C GLY A 285 10.43 1.29 -1.61
N PHE A 286 10.69 0.68 -2.77
CA PHE A 286 12.02 0.23 -3.19
C PHE A 286 12.57 1.12 -4.30
N THR A 287 13.85 1.46 -4.22
CA THR A 287 14.57 2.08 -5.33
C THR A 287 15.33 1.01 -6.10
N PHE A 288 14.99 0.85 -7.37
CA PHE A 288 15.69 0.04 -8.34
C PHE A 288 16.80 0.87 -8.96
N CYS A 289 18.04 0.40 -8.85
CA CYS A 289 19.22 1.08 -9.42
C CYS A 289 20.40 0.11 -9.54
N PRO A 290 21.50 0.50 -10.24
CA PRO A 290 22.75 -0.28 -10.27
C PRO A 290 23.28 -0.48 -8.85
N ARG A 291 23.53 -1.73 -8.46
CA ARG A 291 24.07 -2.12 -7.15
C ARG A 291 25.11 -3.21 -7.30
N LYS A 292 26.08 -3.24 -6.40
CA LYS A 292 27.05 -4.34 -6.30
C LYS A 292 26.31 -5.62 -5.91
N ALA A 293 26.57 -6.69 -6.65
CA ALA A 293 26.09 -8.04 -6.39
C ALA A 293 27.29 -8.99 -6.41
N ILE A 294 27.13 -10.13 -5.77
CA ILE A 294 28.15 -11.20 -5.74
C ILE A 294 27.55 -12.41 -6.43
N SER A 295 28.25 -12.93 -7.43
CA SER A 295 27.87 -14.17 -8.13
C SER A 295 28.09 -15.39 -7.23
N ASN A 296 27.54 -16.54 -7.63
CA ASN A 296 27.80 -17.81 -6.96
C ASN A 296 29.31 -18.19 -6.98
N THR A 297 30.06 -17.65 -7.95
CA THR A 297 31.52 -17.81 -8.06
C THR A 297 32.29 -16.72 -7.29
N ARG A 298 31.65 -15.99 -6.38
CA ARG A 298 32.21 -14.88 -5.57
C ARG A 298 32.77 -13.69 -6.39
N ARG A 299 32.43 -13.57 -7.67
CA ARG A 299 32.78 -12.40 -8.47
C ARG A 299 31.83 -11.25 -8.16
N ILE A 300 32.39 -10.05 -7.95
CA ILE A 300 31.61 -8.82 -7.77
C ILE A 300 31.24 -8.28 -9.14
N PHE A 301 29.96 -7.96 -9.34
CA PHE A 301 29.43 -7.36 -10.55
C PHE A 301 28.36 -6.34 -10.21
N THR A 302 27.99 -5.49 -11.15
CA THR A 302 26.88 -4.55 -11.01
C THR A 302 25.60 -5.16 -11.57
N SER A 303 24.52 -5.17 -10.78
CA SER A 303 23.20 -5.62 -11.21
C SER A 303 22.16 -4.55 -10.88
N PHE A 304 21.09 -4.49 -11.66
CA PHE A 304 19.97 -3.57 -11.42
C PHE A 304 19.03 -4.18 -10.38
N LEU A 305 19.10 -3.69 -9.12
CA LEU A 305 18.48 -4.33 -7.97
C LEU A 305 17.60 -3.38 -7.16
N PRO A 306 16.46 -3.88 -6.60
CA PRO A 306 15.65 -3.15 -5.63
C PRO A 306 16.30 -3.16 -4.26
N GLY A 307 16.47 -1.99 -3.67
CA GLY A 307 16.80 -1.81 -2.25
C GLY A 307 15.85 -0.82 -1.62
N VAL A 308 15.80 -0.78 -0.31
CA VAL A 308 14.93 0.18 0.41
C VAL A 308 15.15 1.60 -0.10
N SER A 309 14.06 2.35 -0.34
CA SER A 309 14.14 3.73 -0.82
C SER A 309 14.59 4.71 0.28
N ALA A 310 15.19 5.81 -0.13
CA ALA A 310 15.58 6.88 0.79
C ALA A 310 14.39 7.43 1.61
N ASP A 311 13.22 7.57 0.96
CA ASP A 311 11.98 8.01 1.63
C ASP A 311 11.50 7.00 2.67
N ALA A 312 11.57 5.70 2.38
CA ALA A 312 11.23 4.65 3.33
C ALA A 312 12.20 4.65 4.53
N LEU A 313 13.52 4.76 4.28
CA LEU A 313 14.51 4.89 5.34
C LEU A 313 14.28 6.14 6.20
N LYS A 314 13.95 7.28 5.59
CA LYS A 314 13.62 8.51 6.31
C LYS A 314 12.42 8.33 7.25
N LYS A 315 11.35 7.66 6.78
CA LYS A 315 10.16 7.34 7.59
C LYS A 315 10.51 6.41 8.76
N MET A 316 11.25 5.33 8.51
CA MET A 316 11.67 4.38 9.54
C MET A 316 12.57 5.04 10.60
N ARG A 317 13.54 5.88 10.17
CA ARG A 317 14.38 6.66 11.11
C ARG A 317 13.55 7.65 11.93
N ALA A 318 12.51 8.27 11.35
CA ALA A 318 11.58 9.13 12.07
C ALA A 318 10.78 8.34 13.11
N ALA A 319 10.31 7.14 12.78
CA ALA A 319 9.64 6.25 13.74
C ALA A 319 10.56 5.86 14.90
N VAL A 320 11.82 5.49 14.63
CA VAL A 320 12.82 5.20 15.68
C VAL A 320 13.06 6.41 16.60
N ARG A 321 13.12 7.62 16.05
CA ARG A 321 13.18 8.84 16.87
C ARG A 321 11.92 9.04 17.72
N GLY A 322 10.76 8.72 17.16
CA GLY A 322 9.47 8.77 17.85
C GLY A 322 9.35 7.80 19.03
N TRP A 323 10.13 6.73 19.06
CA TRP A 323 10.19 5.83 20.22
C TRP A 323 10.70 6.51 21.48
N ARG A 324 11.46 7.62 21.36
CA ARG A 324 11.99 8.41 22.49
C ARG A 324 12.67 7.52 23.54
N LEU A 325 13.49 6.54 23.13
CA LEU A 325 14.14 5.57 24.02
C LEU A 325 14.88 6.23 25.18
N ASN A 326 15.52 7.38 24.91
CA ASN A 326 16.21 8.16 25.92
C ASN A 326 15.32 8.63 27.09
N ARG A 327 14.00 8.61 26.96
CA ARG A 327 13.04 8.90 28.04
C ARG A 327 12.52 7.65 28.74
N GLN A 328 12.87 6.46 28.26
CA GLN A 328 12.42 5.17 28.80
C GLN A 328 13.49 4.48 29.64
N THR A 329 14.22 5.24 30.46
CA THR A 329 15.33 4.73 31.29
C THR A 329 14.87 3.75 32.36
N HIS A 330 13.60 3.78 32.78
CA HIS A 330 12.98 2.83 33.69
C HIS A 330 12.75 1.44 33.07
N VAL A 331 12.68 1.35 31.75
CA VAL A 331 12.41 0.09 31.03
C VAL A 331 13.70 -0.74 30.92
N ALA A 332 13.60 -2.05 31.05
CA ALA A 332 14.71 -2.98 30.83
C ALA A 332 14.98 -3.17 29.31
N LEU A 333 16.23 -3.53 28.95
CA LEU A 333 16.64 -3.74 27.55
C LEU A 333 15.77 -4.83 26.86
N ALA A 334 15.52 -5.95 27.58
CA ALA A 334 14.68 -7.03 27.09
C ALA A 334 13.22 -6.59 26.83
N ALA A 335 12.67 -5.70 27.67
CA ALA A 335 11.33 -5.17 27.49
C ALA A 335 11.25 -4.22 26.27
N LEU A 336 12.30 -3.41 26.03
CA LEU A 336 12.41 -2.61 24.80
C LEU A 336 12.48 -3.51 23.55
N ALA A 337 13.25 -4.59 23.62
CA ALA A 337 13.32 -5.56 22.53
C ALA A 337 11.94 -6.18 22.24
N LYS A 338 11.22 -6.63 23.27
CA LYS A 338 9.86 -7.18 23.14
C LYS A 338 8.90 -6.17 22.47
N LEU A 339 8.99 -4.89 22.84
CA LEU A 339 8.12 -3.84 22.33
C LEU A 339 8.42 -3.50 20.87
N TYR A 340 9.69 -3.39 20.48
CA TYR A 340 10.07 -2.86 19.16
C TYR A 340 10.46 -3.92 18.12
N ASN A 341 10.79 -5.16 18.54
CA ASN A 341 11.10 -6.25 17.60
C ASN A 341 10.00 -6.53 16.57
N PRO A 342 8.70 -6.53 16.89
CA PRO A 342 7.67 -6.73 15.88
C PRO A 342 7.76 -5.71 14.74
N ILE A 343 8.06 -4.45 15.05
CA ILE A 343 8.21 -3.36 14.07
C ILE A 343 9.50 -3.55 13.26
N ILE A 344 10.63 -3.82 13.92
CA ILE A 344 11.93 -4.05 13.28
C ILE A 344 11.85 -5.26 12.34
N CYS A 345 11.24 -6.35 12.80
CA CYS A 345 11.01 -7.56 12.03
C CYS A 345 10.14 -7.29 10.79
N GLY A 346 9.06 -6.53 10.94
CA GLY A 346 8.20 -6.11 9.84
C GLY A 346 8.96 -5.34 8.76
N TRP A 347 9.77 -4.35 9.16
CA TRP A 347 10.62 -3.59 8.24
C TRP A 347 11.65 -4.47 7.54
N TRP A 348 12.31 -5.36 8.29
CA TRP A 348 13.32 -6.25 7.72
C TRP A 348 12.70 -7.25 6.75
N ASN A 349 11.61 -7.88 7.12
CA ASN A 349 10.91 -8.86 6.29
C ASN A 349 10.41 -8.25 4.97
N TYR A 350 10.09 -6.96 4.96
CA TYR A 350 9.67 -6.27 3.75
C TYR A 350 10.88 -5.74 2.97
N TYR A 351 11.63 -4.80 3.53
CA TYR A 351 12.68 -4.07 2.83
C TYR A 351 14.02 -4.82 2.72
N GLY A 352 14.31 -5.74 3.64
CA GLY A 352 15.51 -6.56 3.60
C GLY A 352 15.46 -7.74 2.64
N ALA A 353 14.30 -8.05 2.07
CA ALA A 353 14.06 -9.25 1.27
C ALA A 353 14.92 -9.35 -0.02
N PHE A 354 15.27 -8.22 -0.64
CA PHE A 354 15.94 -8.21 -1.95
C PHE A 354 17.38 -7.70 -1.90
N TYR A 355 17.66 -6.70 -1.05
CA TYR A 355 19.00 -6.14 -0.88
C TYR A 355 19.22 -5.73 0.59
N PRO A 356 19.51 -6.70 1.46
CA PRO A 356 19.59 -6.49 2.91
C PRO A 356 20.65 -5.47 3.32
N THR A 357 21.76 -5.35 2.56
CA THR A 357 22.83 -4.38 2.82
C THR A 357 22.30 -2.93 2.89
N ALA A 358 21.25 -2.59 2.12
CA ALA A 358 20.66 -1.25 2.16
C ALA A 358 19.95 -0.96 3.49
N MET A 359 19.69 -1.97 4.34
CA MET A 359 19.07 -1.80 5.66
C MET A 359 20.09 -1.55 6.77
N LEU A 360 21.39 -1.71 6.52
CA LEU A 360 22.45 -1.55 7.54
C LEU A 360 22.43 -0.15 8.18
N ASP A 361 22.17 0.88 7.40
CA ASP A 361 22.03 2.25 7.90
C ASP A 361 20.92 2.41 8.93
N LEU A 362 19.78 1.70 8.74
CA LEU A 362 18.70 1.71 9.72
C LEU A 362 19.11 0.94 10.98
N CYS A 363 19.79 -0.20 10.82
CA CYS A 363 20.30 -0.98 11.96
C CYS A 363 21.25 -0.14 12.81
N MET A 364 22.21 0.55 12.19
CA MET A 364 23.11 1.48 12.88
C MET A 364 22.35 2.63 13.56
N HIS A 365 21.27 3.11 12.95
CA HIS A 365 20.45 4.16 13.55
C HIS A 365 19.72 3.69 14.82
N ILE A 366 19.19 2.46 14.81
CA ILE A 366 18.57 1.81 15.98
C ILE A 366 19.63 1.61 17.08
N ASP A 367 20.80 1.09 16.73
CA ASP A 367 21.92 0.89 17.65
C ASP A 367 22.37 2.19 18.35
N ARG A 368 22.47 3.28 17.60
CA ARG A 368 22.78 4.60 18.18
C ARG A 368 21.68 5.10 19.13
N ALA A 369 20.41 4.72 18.88
CA ALA A 369 19.32 5.07 19.79
C ALA A 369 19.37 4.25 21.08
N LEU A 370 19.71 2.96 21.01
CA LEU A 370 19.92 2.06 22.16
C LEU A 370 21.14 2.48 22.96
N GLU A 371 22.24 2.84 22.30
CA GLU A 371 23.46 3.33 22.93
C GLU A 371 23.18 4.60 23.76
N ARG A 372 22.47 5.58 23.17
CA ARG A 372 22.06 6.79 23.89
C ARG A 372 21.14 6.52 25.08
N TRP A 373 20.22 5.53 24.94
CA TRP A 373 19.39 5.07 26.03
C TRP A 373 20.25 4.49 27.17
N ALA A 374 21.22 3.62 26.87
CA ALA A 374 22.10 3.00 27.86
C ALA A 374 22.90 4.04 28.64
N ARG A 375 23.52 5.03 27.95
CA ARG A 375 24.25 6.10 28.60
C ARG A 375 23.38 6.96 29.53
N ARG A 376 22.10 7.06 29.25
CA ARG A 376 21.16 7.79 30.12
C ARG A 376 20.64 6.95 31.28
N LYS A 377 20.53 5.65 31.08
CA LYS A 377 20.09 4.69 32.13
C LYS A 377 21.18 4.40 33.16
N TYR A 378 22.40 4.11 32.69
CA TYR A 378 23.49 3.67 33.54
C TYR A 378 24.48 4.81 33.84
N LYS A 379 24.59 5.19 35.13
CA LYS A 379 25.47 6.28 35.59
C LYS A 379 26.92 6.05 35.17
N THR A 380 27.39 4.80 35.17
CA THR A 380 28.77 4.41 34.78
C THR A 380 29.09 4.72 33.32
N LEU A 381 28.07 4.82 32.45
CA LEU A 381 28.19 5.12 31.03
C LEU A 381 27.95 6.61 30.73
N SER A 382 27.45 7.37 31.70
CA SER A 382 27.04 8.76 31.50
C SER A 382 28.22 9.62 30.97
N GLY A 383 27.96 10.42 29.94
CA GLY A 383 28.94 11.28 29.28
C GLY A 383 30.03 10.55 28.46
N ARG A 384 30.13 9.24 28.50
CA ARG A 384 31.23 8.45 27.91
C ARG A 384 30.76 7.71 26.63
N LEU A 385 30.90 8.33 25.45
CA LEU A 385 30.47 7.75 24.17
C LEU A 385 31.13 6.39 23.90
N ARG A 386 32.46 6.28 24.06
CA ARG A 386 33.20 5.03 23.82
C ARG A 386 32.70 3.90 24.73
N ALA A 387 32.44 4.19 26.01
CA ALA A 387 31.92 3.21 26.97
C ALA A 387 30.50 2.73 26.58
N GLY A 388 29.64 3.63 26.09
CA GLY A 388 28.31 3.26 25.60
C GLY A 388 28.36 2.34 24.39
N VAL A 389 29.25 2.62 23.44
CA VAL A 389 29.46 1.76 22.25
C VAL A 389 30.00 0.37 22.64
N GLN A 390 31.00 0.33 23.57
CA GLN A 390 31.55 -0.93 24.07
C GLN A 390 30.51 -1.74 24.84
N TRP A 391 29.69 -1.08 25.66
CA TRP A 391 28.58 -1.72 26.35
C TRP A 391 27.60 -2.36 25.38
N LEU A 392 27.20 -1.63 24.34
CA LEU A 392 26.28 -2.16 23.32
C LEU A 392 26.88 -3.37 22.59
N ARG A 393 28.19 -3.32 22.28
CA ARG A 393 28.91 -4.46 21.68
C ARG A 393 28.87 -5.69 22.59
N LYS A 394 29.19 -5.52 23.87
CA LYS A 394 29.10 -6.62 24.86
C LYS A 394 27.69 -7.20 24.95
N MET A 395 26.65 -6.38 24.91
CA MET A 395 25.25 -6.87 24.90
C MET A 395 24.93 -7.65 23.64
N LYS A 396 25.40 -7.22 22.49
CA LYS A 396 25.23 -7.97 21.21
C LYS A 396 25.95 -9.31 21.22
N ASP A 397 27.14 -9.35 21.80
CA ASP A 397 27.94 -10.58 21.88
C ASP A 397 27.32 -11.56 22.89
N ALA A 398 26.79 -11.06 24.02
CA ALA A 398 26.14 -11.87 25.05
C ALA A 398 24.73 -12.37 24.63
N GLU A 399 23.95 -11.51 23.99
CA GLU A 399 22.55 -11.80 23.61
C GLU A 399 22.29 -11.44 22.13
N PRO A 400 22.90 -12.13 21.16
CA PRO A 400 22.80 -11.77 19.74
C PRO A 400 21.38 -11.91 19.16
N GLN A 401 20.51 -12.63 19.88
CA GLN A 401 19.11 -12.86 19.50
C GLN A 401 18.15 -11.81 20.08
N LEU A 402 18.60 -10.95 21.00
CA LEU A 402 17.73 -10.05 21.76
C LEU A 402 17.00 -9.06 20.84
N PHE A 403 17.71 -8.40 19.93
CA PHE A 403 17.10 -7.57 18.89
C PHE A 403 17.17 -8.24 17.54
N HIS A 404 16.07 -8.20 16.81
CA HIS A 404 15.96 -8.87 15.51
C HIS A 404 17.07 -8.47 14.53
N HIS A 405 17.45 -7.19 14.47
CA HIS A 405 18.51 -6.71 13.57
C HIS A 405 19.93 -7.15 14.00
N TRP A 406 20.19 -7.46 15.26
CA TRP A 406 21.50 -7.97 15.71
C TRP A 406 21.79 -9.36 15.13
N ARG A 407 20.80 -10.24 15.18
CA ARG A 407 20.88 -11.60 14.62
C ARG A 407 21.28 -11.58 13.13
N LEU A 408 20.84 -10.58 12.39
CA LEU A 408 20.98 -10.53 10.93
C LEU A 408 22.30 -9.92 10.48
N ILE A 409 22.90 -9.05 11.30
CA ILE A 409 24.21 -8.46 11.02
C ILE A 409 25.33 -9.48 11.30
N GLY A 410 25.19 -10.32 12.34
CA GLY A 410 26.16 -11.34 12.72
C GLY A 410 26.30 -12.51 11.74
N THR A 411 25.27 -12.81 10.95
CA THR A 411 25.25 -13.93 9.99
C THR A 411 25.78 -13.59 8.59
N LYS A 412 26.18 -12.35 8.30
CA LYS A 412 26.60 -11.91 6.96
C LYS A 412 27.95 -11.20 6.91
N VAL A 413 28.75 -11.28 7.95
CA VAL A 413 30.17 -10.87 7.94
C VAL A 413 31.02 -12.13 8.05
N GLY A 414 30.87 -12.97 7.03
CA GLY A 414 31.66 -14.14 6.78
C GLY A 414 31.86 -14.28 5.28
#